data_138eb7842165ab153db3f122825693bc
#
_entry.id   138eb7842165ab153db3f122825693bc
#
_cell.length_a   1.000
_cell.length_b   1.000
_cell.length_c   1.000
_cell.angle_alpha   90.00
_cell.angle_beta   90.00
_cell.angle_gamma   90.00
#
_symmetry.space_group_name_H-M   'P 1'
#
loop_
_entity.id
_entity.type
_entity.pdbx_description
1 polymer ?
#
loop_
_entity_poly.entity_id
_entity_poly.type
_entity_poly.pdbx_seq_one_letter_code
_entity_poly.pdbx_strand_id
1 'polypeptide(L)'
;MVNRSFTAPAIVTGHPEAWADLLPAASIVPDDEILALTPGAHDLVIHAMALHWADDPVGQMIQSARALRPDGLFLAILPGGQTLTELRAALAQAESEVTGGLSPRVAPMAEIRDLGALLQRSGLALPVADGHPFTVSYASPLHLMRELRAMGEGNALHARLRRPTRRQVLIRAAEIYVEAYGTDDGRIPATFDLITLTGWAPDDSQQKPLRPGSAAQRLADALNAREMPLKD
;
A
#
# COMPACT_ATOMS: atom_id res chain seq x y z
N MET A 1 -13.79 -11.57 1.66
CA MET A 1 -14.33 -10.92 0.44
C MET A 1 -15.61 -10.19 0.84
N VAL A 2 -15.72 -8.88 0.54
CA VAL A 2 -16.92 -8.10 0.86
C VAL A 2 -17.99 -8.43 -0.18
N ASN A 3 -19.08 -9.08 0.25
CA ASN A 3 -20.22 -9.39 -0.63
C ASN A 3 -21.28 -8.29 -0.50
N ARG A 4 -20.97 -7.09 -1.05
CA ARG A 4 -21.84 -5.93 -0.99
C ARG A 4 -21.78 -5.18 -2.31
N SER A 5 -22.93 -4.70 -2.80
CA SER A 5 -23.02 -3.80 -3.94
C SER A 5 -22.88 -2.35 -3.51
N PHE A 6 -22.08 -1.57 -4.21
CA PHE A 6 -21.89 -0.15 -3.98
C PHE A 6 -22.59 0.66 -5.07
N THR A 7 -23.23 1.75 -4.68
CA THR A 7 -24.08 2.58 -5.57
C THR A 7 -23.49 3.95 -5.86
N ALA A 8 -22.57 4.41 -5.02
CA ALA A 8 -21.92 5.72 -5.14
C ALA A 8 -20.41 5.62 -4.83
N PRO A 9 -19.65 4.76 -5.55
CA PRO A 9 -18.22 4.61 -5.32
C PRO A 9 -17.44 5.83 -5.81
N ALA A 10 -16.29 6.10 -5.15
CA ALA A 10 -15.27 7.04 -5.60
C ALA A 10 -13.90 6.37 -5.63
N ILE A 11 -13.06 6.72 -6.60
CA ILE A 11 -11.68 6.26 -6.72
C ILE A 11 -10.76 7.48 -6.71
N VAL A 12 -9.86 7.54 -5.73
CA VAL A 12 -8.77 8.50 -5.63
C VAL A 12 -7.54 7.90 -6.30
N THR A 13 -7.02 8.54 -7.33
CA THR A 13 -5.90 8.01 -8.11
C THR A 13 -5.20 9.09 -8.92
N GLY A 14 -3.86 8.96 -9.08
CA GLY A 14 -3.07 9.73 -10.04
C GLY A 14 -3.16 9.20 -11.48
N HIS A 15 -3.79 8.04 -11.70
CA HIS A 15 -3.87 7.34 -12.99
C HIS A 15 -5.31 6.98 -13.36
N PRO A 16 -6.18 7.95 -13.67
CA PRO A 16 -7.60 7.73 -13.90
C PRO A 16 -7.88 6.72 -15.02
N GLU A 17 -7.08 6.73 -16.08
CA GLU A 17 -7.25 5.84 -17.24
C GLU A 17 -7.11 4.35 -16.89
N ALA A 18 -6.27 4.02 -15.89
CA ALA A 18 -6.05 2.64 -15.46
C ALA A 18 -7.26 2.06 -14.70
N TRP A 19 -8.10 2.91 -14.12
CA TRP A 19 -9.17 2.48 -13.20
C TRP A 19 -10.58 2.70 -13.74
N ALA A 20 -10.76 3.58 -14.73
CA ALA A 20 -12.08 3.97 -15.26
C ALA A 20 -12.91 2.79 -15.73
N ASP A 21 -12.30 1.82 -16.42
CA ASP A 21 -13.00 0.65 -16.96
C ASP A 21 -13.28 -0.43 -15.91
N LEU A 22 -12.54 -0.44 -14.80
CA LEU A 22 -12.69 -1.46 -13.74
C LEU A 22 -13.92 -1.21 -12.86
N LEU A 23 -14.27 0.07 -12.66
CA LEU A 23 -15.44 0.45 -11.88
C LEU A 23 -16.14 1.65 -12.55
N PRO A 24 -16.87 1.44 -13.65
CA PRO A 24 -17.44 2.53 -14.47
C PRO A 24 -18.43 3.44 -13.73
N ALA A 25 -19.02 2.95 -12.63
CA ALA A 25 -19.94 3.73 -11.81
C ALA A 25 -19.23 4.66 -10.81
N ALA A 26 -17.90 4.57 -10.68
CA ALA A 26 -17.16 5.35 -9.71
C ALA A 26 -16.86 6.77 -10.20
N SER A 27 -16.96 7.73 -9.29
CA SER A 27 -16.40 9.06 -9.49
C SER A 27 -14.87 8.98 -9.40
N ILE A 28 -14.16 9.40 -10.44
CA ILE A 28 -12.69 9.49 -10.40
C ILE A 28 -12.29 10.82 -9.78
N VAL A 29 -11.44 10.77 -8.76
CA VAL A 29 -10.96 11.93 -7.99
C VAL A 29 -9.43 11.94 -8.08
N PRO A 30 -8.80 13.07 -8.46
CA PRO A 30 -7.36 13.24 -8.40
C PRO A 30 -6.83 13.05 -6.98
N ASP A 31 -5.59 12.60 -6.84
CA ASP A 31 -4.87 12.40 -5.58
C ASP A 31 -4.21 13.69 -5.07
N ASP A 32 -4.93 14.80 -5.19
CA ASP A 32 -4.51 16.11 -4.67
C ASP A 32 -4.51 16.12 -3.13
N GLU A 33 -3.81 17.10 -2.53
CA GLU A 33 -3.77 17.27 -1.07
C GLU A 33 -5.16 17.41 -0.46
N ILE A 34 -6.04 18.15 -1.15
CA ILE A 34 -7.47 18.29 -0.81
C ILE A 34 -8.27 17.49 -1.83
N LEU A 35 -8.87 16.39 -1.37
CA LEU A 35 -9.65 15.50 -2.22
C LEU A 35 -11.00 16.14 -2.60
N ALA A 36 -11.33 16.12 -3.88
CA ALA A 36 -12.61 16.60 -4.40
C ALA A 36 -13.75 15.63 -4.10
N LEU A 37 -13.87 15.19 -2.84
CA LEU A 37 -14.89 14.29 -2.34
C LEU A 37 -16.01 15.08 -1.63
N THR A 38 -17.25 14.74 -1.92
CA THR A 38 -18.42 15.36 -1.25
C THR A 38 -18.71 14.62 0.07
N PRO A 39 -18.76 15.31 1.22
CA PRO A 39 -19.06 14.69 2.50
C PRO A 39 -20.39 13.92 2.50
N GLY A 40 -20.36 12.69 3.03
CA GLY A 40 -21.54 11.81 3.17
C GLY A 40 -22.18 11.37 1.85
N ALA A 41 -21.47 11.51 0.71
CA ALA A 41 -22.03 11.20 -0.60
C ALA A 41 -21.73 9.77 -1.09
N HIS A 42 -20.70 9.13 -0.55
CA HIS A 42 -20.16 7.89 -1.06
C HIS A 42 -20.45 6.70 -0.13
N ASP A 43 -20.64 5.52 -0.69
CA ASP A 43 -20.73 4.25 0.05
C ASP A 43 -19.44 3.41 -0.07
N LEU A 44 -18.53 3.81 -0.96
CA LEU A 44 -17.19 3.26 -1.14
C LEU A 44 -16.23 4.37 -1.56
N VAL A 45 -15.08 4.45 -0.90
CA VAL A 45 -13.94 5.28 -1.33
C VAL A 45 -12.71 4.39 -1.45
N ILE A 46 -12.10 4.37 -2.63
CA ILE A 46 -10.91 3.59 -2.93
C ILE A 46 -9.73 4.53 -3.18
N HIS A 47 -8.64 4.38 -2.45
CA HIS A 47 -7.33 4.92 -2.83
C HIS A 47 -6.58 3.87 -3.66
N ALA A 48 -6.57 4.06 -4.97
CA ALA A 48 -6.01 3.12 -5.91
C ALA A 48 -4.59 3.52 -6.28
N MET A 49 -3.60 2.95 -5.59
CA MET A 49 -2.16 3.25 -5.77
C MET A 49 -1.86 4.76 -5.67
N ALA A 50 -2.52 5.47 -4.75
CA ALA A 50 -2.38 6.92 -4.59
C ALA A 50 -1.85 7.32 -3.21
N LEU A 51 -2.27 6.63 -2.14
CA LEU A 51 -2.03 7.05 -0.76
C LEU A 51 -0.54 7.14 -0.39
N HIS A 52 0.34 6.38 -1.02
CA HIS A 52 1.79 6.43 -0.78
C HIS A 52 2.47 7.68 -1.36
N TRP A 53 1.76 8.44 -2.21
CA TRP A 53 2.19 9.74 -2.73
C TRP A 53 1.76 10.91 -1.86
N ALA A 54 0.83 10.69 -0.92
CA ALA A 54 0.28 11.74 -0.08
C ALA A 54 1.31 12.28 0.92
N ASP A 55 1.45 13.59 1.01
CA ASP A 55 2.25 14.25 2.05
C ASP A 55 1.60 14.10 3.43
N ASP A 56 0.26 14.08 3.50
CA ASP A 56 -0.52 13.76 4.70
C ASP A 56 -1.49 12.60 4.46
N PRO A 57 -1.03 11.35 4.54
CA PRO A 57 -1.89 10.18 4.33
C PRO A 57 -3.03 10.07 5.36
N VAL A 58 -2.81 10.52 6.60
CA VAL A 58 -3.87 10.55 7.63
C VAL A 58 -4.95 11.55 7.25
N GLY A 59 -4.57 12.74 6.82
CA GLY A 59 -5.49 13.77 6.35
C GLY A 59 -6.34 13.28 5.18
N GLN A 60 -5.77 12.58 4.21
CA GLN A 60 -6.52 11.98 3.12
C GLN A 60 -7.47 10.86 3.55
N MET A 61 -7.06 10.00 4.50
CA MET A 61 -7.95 9.01 5.10
C MET A 61 -9.12 9.66 5.85
N ILE A 62 -8.86 10.75 6.59
CA ILE A 62 -9.93 11.50 7.29
C ILE A 62 -10.89 12.15 6.28
N GLN A 63 -10.40 12.73 5.19
CA GLN A 63 -11.25 13.27 4.13
C GLN A 63 -12.12 12.18 3.52
N SER A 64 -11.55 11.00 3.26
CA SER A 64 -12.27 9.83 2.75
C SER A 64 -13.34 9.34 3.75
N ALA A 65 -12.99 9.25 5.04
CA ALA A 65 -13.94 8.87 6.09
C ALA A 65 -15.14 9.82 6.18
N ARG A 66 -14.90 11.14 6.03
CA ARG A 66 -15.96 12.17 6.01
C ARG A 66 -16.83 12.10 4.76
N ALA A 67 -16.28 11.64 3.64
CA ALA A 67 -17.00 11.49 2.38
C ALA A 67 -17.92 10.26 2.37
N LEU A 68 -17.62 9.29 3.22
CA LEU A 68 -18.43 8.08 3.35
C LEU A 68 -19.74 8.33 4.12
N ARG A 69 -20.78 7.66 3.67
CA ARG A 69 -22.03 7.49 4.45
C ARG A 69 -21.77 6.58 5.64
N PRO A 70 -22.59 6.61 6.71
CA PRO A 70 -22.54 5.61 7.76
C PRO A 70 -22.48 4.20 7.17
N ASP A 71 -21.61 3.33 7.70
CA ASP A 71 -21.33 1.98 7.21
C ASP A 71 -20.80 1.92 5.76
N GLY A 72 -20.24 3.01 5.25
CA GLY A 72 -19.50 3.03 3.98
C GLY A 72 -18.09 2.48 4.14
N LEU A 73 -17.54 1.88 3.09
CA LEU A 73 -16.24 1.22 3.08
C LEU A 73 -15.15 2.16 2.55
N PHE A 74 -14.06 2.27 3.30
CA PHE A 74 -12.77 2.77 2.84
C PHE A 74 -11.87 1.60 2.45
N LEU A 75 -11.22 1.70 1.29
CA LEU A 75 -10.22 0.75 0.80
C LEU A 75 -9.02 1.52 0.26
N ALA A 76 -7.81 1.15 0.65
CA ALA A 76 -6.60 1.63 0.00
C ALA A 76 -5.68 0.47 -0.37
N ILE A 77 -5.04 0.57 -1.53
CA ILE A 77 -4.00 -0.36 -1.99
C ILE A 77 -2.77 0.47 -2.31
N LEU A 78 -1.62 0.11 -1.71
CA LEU A 78 -0.38 0.84 -1.87
C LEU A 78 0.83 -0.10 -1.73
N PRO A 79 2.00 0.25 -2.33
CA PRO A 79 3.24 -0.48 -2.09
C PRO A 79 3.74 -0.22 -0.67
N GLY A 80 4.26 -1.25 -0.01
CA GLY A 80 4.82 -1.15 1.33
C GLY A 80 5.91 -2.19 1.57
N GLY A 81 6.30 -2.34 2.81
CA GLY A 81 7.19 -3.38 3.27
C GLY A 81 8.48 -3.55 2.46
N GLN A 82 8.61 -4.71 1.86
CA GLN A 82 9.80 -5.11 1.12
C GLN A 82 9.78 -4.76 -0.39
N THR A 83 8.83 -3.93 -0.83
CA THR A 83 8.74 -3.53 -2.25
C THR A 83 10.07 -2.96 -2.75
N LEU A 84 10.57 -3.52 -3.87
CA LEU A 84 11.79 -3.10 -4.58
C LEU A 84 13.07 -3.12 -3.70
N THR A 85 13.14 -4.00 -2.71
CA THR A 85 14.31 -4.10 -1.82
C THR A 85 15.59 -4.42 -2.60
N GLU A 86 15.50 -5.26 -3.63
CA GLU A 86 16.62 -5.64 -4.50
C GLU A 86 17.13 -4.43 -5.30
N LEU A 87 16.22 -3.66 -5.88
CA LEU A 87 16.55 -2.45 -6.65
C LEU A 87 17.18 -1.39 -5.75
N ARG A 88 16.64 -1.22 -4.54
CA ARG A 88 17.18 -0.28 -3.54
C ARG A 88 18.62 -0.64 -3.19
N ALA A 89 18.88 -1.91 -2.88
CA ALA A 89 20.21 -2.39 -2.51
C ALA A 89 21.21 -2.21 -3.68
N ALA A 90 20.86 -2.65 -4.88
CA ALA A 90 21.72 -2.58 -6.06
C ALA A 90 22.05 -1.12 -6.44
N LEU A 91 21.07 -0.22 -6.42
CA LEU A 91 21.30 1.21 -6.72
C LEU A 91 22.15 1.89 -5.65
N ALA A 92 21.94 1.58 -4.36
CA ALA A 92 22.72 2.16 -3.27
C ALA A 92 24.18 1.73 -3.34
N GLN A 93 24.46 0.45 -3.57
CA GLN A 93 25.80 -0.08 -3.71
C GLN A 93 26.51 0.52 -4.93
N ALA A 94 25.85 0.52 -6.10
CA ALA A 94 26.42 1.08 -7.31
C ALA A 94 26.75 2.58 -7.19
N GLU A 95 25.87 3.35 -6.55
CA GLU A 95 26.12 4.78 -6.35
C GLU A 95 27.31 5.02 -5.42
N SER A 96 27.41 4.26 -4.34
CA SER A 96 28.55 4.31 -3.41
C SER A 96 29.86 3.97 -4.13
N GLU A 97 29.91 2.89 -4.92
CA GLU A 97 31.11 2.47 -5.65
C GLU A 97 31.54 3.50 -6.71
N VAL A 98 30.59 4.08 -7.44
CA VAL A 98 30.89 4.96 -8.60
C VAL A 98 31.10 6.42 -8.20
N THR A 99 30.44 6.88 -7.16
CA THR A 99 30.42 8.31 -6.80
C THR A 99 30.99 8.61 -5.41
N GLY A 100 31.19 7.61 -4.58
CA GLY A 100 31.61 7.77 -3.18
C GLY A 100 30.53 8.34 -2.25
N GLY A 101 29.27 8.41 -2.71
CA GLY A 101 28.15 8.96 -1.94
C GLY A 101 26.88 8.17 -2.15
N LEU A 102 25.81 8.56 -1.43
CA LEU A 102 24.48 7.96 -1.53
C LEU A 102 23.43 9.05 -1.70
N SER A 103 22.45 8.78 -2.54
CA SER A 103 21.20 9.55 -2.63
C SER A 103 19.99 8.62 -2.55
N PRO A 104 18.87 9.07 -2.01
CA PRO A 104 17.68 8.24 -1.98
C PRO A 104 17.17 8.00 -3.40
N ARG A 105 17.16 6.72 -3.82
CA ARG A 105 16.77 6.28 -5.17
C ARG A 105 15.40 5.63 -5.19
N VAL A 106 15.13 4.77 -4.21
CA VAL A 106 13.85 4.11 -3.99
C VAL A 106 13.30 4.64 -2.67
N ALA A 107 12.05 5.08 -2.67
CA ALA A 107 11.40 5.59 -1.48
C ALA A 107 11.41 4.55 -0.35
N PRO A 108 11.58 4.96 0.91
CA PRO A 108 11.33 4.07 2.04
C PRO A 108 9.84 3.68 2.02
N MET A 109 9.56 2.40 2.15
CA MET A 109 8.20 1.88 2.19
C MET A 109 7.68 1.86 3.63
N ALA A 110 6.39 2.12 3.80
CA ALA A 110 5.76 2.04 5.12
C ALA A 110 5.55 0.58 5.53
N GLU A 111 5.73 0.32 6.81
CA GLU A 111 5.45 -0.98 7.40
C GLU A 111 3.94 -1.14 7.67
N ILE A 112 3.41 -2.36 7.54
CA ILE A 112 1.99 -2.67 7.73
C ILE A 112 1.46 -2.22 9.11
N ARG A 113 2.28 -2.33 10.15
CA ARG A 113 1.96 -1.90 11.52
C ARG A 113 1.73 -0.39 11.60
N ASP A 114 2.59 0.38 10.96
CA ASP A 114 2.51 1.83 10.96
C ASP A 114 1.28 2.31 10.18
N LEU A 115 1.03 1.71 9.03
CA LEU A 115 -0.18 1.98 8.24
C LEU A 115 -1.46 1.63 9.00
N GLY A 116 -1.48 0.51 9.73
CA GLY A 116 -2.59 0.13 10.60
C GLY A 116 -2.83 1.16 11.72
N ALA A 117 -1.77 1.73 12.30
CA ALA A 117 -1.87 2.79 13.29
C ALA A 117 -2.40 4.11 12.68
N LEU A 118 -2.01 4.46 11.46
CA LEU A 118 -2.55 5.62 10.74
C LEU A 118 -4.05 5.43 10.45
N LEU A 119 -4.44 4.23 10.03
CA LEU A 119 -5.84 3.89 9.77
C LEU A 119 -6.72 4.05 11.02
N GLN A 120 -6.23 3.62 12.20
CA GLN A 120 -6.94 3.86 13.47
C GLN A 120 -7.11 5.35 13.78
N ARG A 121 -6.12 6.18 13.47
CA ARG A 121 -6.16 7.64 13.69
C ARG A 121 -7.15 8.35 12.76
N SER A 122 -7.51 7.77 11.64
CA SER A 122 -8.46 8.36 10.69
C SER A 122 -9.91 8.38 11.16
N GLY A 123 -10.23 7.69 12.26
CA GLY A 123 -11.59 7.59 12.82
C GLY A 123 -12.46 6.54 12.13
N LEU A 124 -11.90 5.73 11.24
CA LEU A 124 -12.58 4.58 10.65
C LEU A 124 -12.73 3.45 11.68
N ALA A 125 -13.87 2.78 11.65
CA ALA A 125 -14.15 1.60 12.46
C ALA A 125 -13.65 0.33 11.77
N LEU A 126 -13.46 -0.74 12.56
CA LEU A 126 -13.07 -2.08 12.09
C LEU A 126 -11.83 -2.05 11.17
N PRO A 127 -10.73 -1.33 11.56
CA PRO A 127 -9.57 -1.19 10.72
C PRO A 127 -8.86 -2.53 10.49
N VAL A 128 -8.55 -2.85 9.24
CA VAL A 128 -7.76 -4.01 8.85
C VAL A 128 -6.65 -3.56 7.91
N ALA A 129 -5.43 -4.03 8.17
CA ALA A 129 -4.29 -3.89 7.28
C ALA A 129 -3.79 -5.30 6.93
N ASP A 130 -3.64 -5.58 5.65
CA ASP A 130 -3.21 -6.88 5.15
C ASP A 130 -2.11 -6.70 4.11
N GLY A 131 -1.12 -7.60 4.11
CA GLY A 131 0.04 -7.57 3.21
C GLY A 131 0.01 -8.73 2.23
N HIS A 132 0.26 -8.44 0.95
CA HIS A 132 0.30 -9.41 -0.14
C HIS A 132 1.64 -9.35 -0.88
N PRO A 133 2.68 -10.03 -0.36
CA PRO A 133 3.95 -10.10 -1.06
C PRO A 133 3.87 -11.00 -2.29
N PHE A 134 4.45 -10.54 -3.40
CA PHE A 134 4.61 -11.34 -4.61
C PHE A 134 5.88 -10.92 -5.36
N THR A 135 6.35 -11.79 -6.23
CA THR A 135 7.56 -11.56 -7.02
C THR A 135 7.21 -11.51 -8.50
N VAL A 136 7.69 -10.48 -9.18
CA VAL A 136 7.58 -10.34 -10.64
C VAL A 136 8.94 -10.61 -11.27
N SER A 137 8.95 -11.41 -12.33
CA SER A 137 10.16 -11.72 -13.08
C SER A 137 10.34 -10.77 -14.26
N TYR A 138 11.52 -10.12 -14.35
CA TYR A 138 11.87 -9.18 -15.41
C TYR A 138 13.03 -9.67 -16.27
N ALA A 139 13.07 -9.23 -17.52
CA ALA A 139 14.16 -9.56 -18.44
C ALA A 139 15.48 -8.89 -18.04
N SER A 140 15.46 -7.77 -17.34
CA SER A 140 16.63 -7.07 -16.82
C SER A 140 16.25 -5.97 -15.82
N PRO A 141 17.21 -5.50 -14.99
CA PRO A 141 16.97 -4.36 -14.10
C PRO A 141 16.60 -3.07 -14.85
N LEU A 142 17.10 -2.86 -16.03
CA LEU A 142 16.74 -1.69 -16.87
C LEU A 142 15.31 -1.80 -17.40
N HIS A 143 14.81 -3.02 -17.63
CA HIS A 143 13.43 -3.25 -18.03
C HIS A 143 12.50 -2.93 -16.85
N LEU A 144 12.80 -3.43 -15.65
CA LEU A 144 12.10 -3.07 -14.41
C LEU A 144 12.01 -1.54 -14.25
N MET A 145 13.15 -0.83 -14.35
CA MET A 145 13.17 0.64 -14.18
C MET A 145 12.32 1.37 -15.23
N ARG A 146 12.24 0.84 -16.46
CA ARG A 146 11.37 1.42 -17.51
C ARG A 146 9.90 1.22 -17.20
N GLU A 147 9.51 0.04 -16.73
CA GLU A 147 8.13 -0.24 -16.35
C GLU A 147 7.69 0.59 -15.14
N LEU A 148 8.51 0.68 -14.10
CA LEU A 148 8.23 1.57 -12.96
C LEU A 148 7.98 3.01 -13.41
N ARG A 149 8.78 3.52 -14.36
CA ARG A 149 8.56 4.85 -14.93
C ARG A 149 7.25 4.95 -15.71
N ALA A 150 6.90 3.92 -16.47
CA ALA A 150 5.65 3.87 -17.23
C ALA A 150 4.42 3.79 -16.31
N MET A 151 4.56 3.17 -15.14
CA MET A 151 3.53 3.15 -14.10
C MET A 151 3.38 4.48 -13.34
N GLY A 152 4.26 5.48 -13.60
CA GLY A 152 4.30 6.71 -12.81
C GLY A 152 5.10 6.62 -11.51
N GLU A 153 5.61 5.44 -11.17
CA GLU A 153 6.37 5.16 -9.92
C GLU A 153 7.82 5.68 -10.01
N GLY A 154 7.97 6.95 -10.38
CA GLY A 154 9.25 7.64 -10.40
C GLY A 154 9.65 8.13 -9.02
N ASN A 155 10.94 8.41 -8.80
CA ASN A 155 11.42 8.94 -7.54
C ASN A 155 11.00 10.41 -7.33
N ALA A 156 10.02 10.68 -6.47
CA ALA A 156 9.52 12.01 -6.13
C ALA A 156 10.09 12.57 -4.81
N LEU A 157 10.96 11.84 -4.12
CA LEU A 157 11.52 12.28 -2.83
C LEU A 157 12.16 13.67 -2.93
N HIS A 158 11.91 14.52 -1.94
CA HIS A 158 12.50 15.87 -1.89
C HIS A 158 14.03 15.82 -1.93
N ALA A 159 14.65 14.87 -1.20
CA ALA A 159 16.09 14.68 -1.12
C ALA A 159 16.69 13.90 -2.29
N ARG A 160 15.91 13.58 -3.34
CA ARG A 160 16.42 12.85 -4.50
C ARG A 160 17.51 13.62 -5.24
N LEU A 161 18.35 12.90 -5.96
CA LEU A 161 19.30 13.52 -6.87
C LEU A 161 18.56 14.29 -7.98
N ARG A 162 18.79 15.62 -8.07
CA ARG A 162 18.11 16.51 -9.03
C ARG A 162 18.89 16.73 -10.33
N ARG A 163 19.95 15.97 -10.54
CA ARG A 163 20.74 15.93 -11.79
C ARG A 163 20.63 14.56 -12.44
N PRO A 164 20.88 14.42 -13.75
CA PRO A 164 20.88 13.13 -14.42
C PRO A 164 21.82 12.13 -13.72
N THR A 165 21.35 10.91 -13.55
CA THR A 165 22.15 9.83 -13.01
C THR A 165 23.27 9.49 -14.00
N ARG A 166 24.49 9.35 -13.51
CA ARG A 166 25.63 8.91 -14.34
C ARG A 166 25.33 7.53 -14.91
N ARG A 167 25.55 7.35 -16.23
CA ARG A 167 25.33 6.07 -16.91
C ARG A 167 26.03 4.90 -16.22
N GLN A 168 27.25 5.12 -15.71
CA GLN A 168 28.02 4.12 -14.97
C GLN A 168 27.32 3.60 -13.74
N VAL A 169 26.60 4.45 -12.99
CA VAL A 169 25.79 4.01 -11.82
C VAL A 169 24.69 3.05 -12.25
N LEU A 170 23.99 3.34 -13.36
CA LEU A 170 22.91 2.47 -13.85
C LEU A 170 23.44 1.14 -14.37
N ILE A 171 24.58 1.14 -15.07
CA ILE A 171 25.23 -0.07 -15.56
C ILE A 171 25.68 -0.92 -14.36
N ARG A 172 26.41 -0.31 -13.42
CA ARG A 172 26.89 -1.03 -12.25
C ARG A 172 25.75 -1.56 -11.37
N ALA A 173 24.66 -0.81 -11.20
CA ALA A 173 23.47 -1.29 -10.50
C ALA A 173 22.84 -2.51 -11.20
N ALA A 174 22.81 -2.51 -12.54
CA ALA A 174 22.29 -3.65 -13.28
C ALA A 174 23.19 -4.90 -13.12
N GLU A 175 24.52 -4.73 -13.12
CA GLU A 175 25.47 -5.81 -12.86
C GLU A 175 25.26 -6.38 -11.44
N ILE A 176 25.28 -5.54 -10.41
CA ILE A 176 25.07 -5.93 -9.01
C ILE A 176 23.75 -6.66 -8.84
N TYR A 177 22.68 -6.15 -9.49
CA TYR A 177 21.37 -6.78 -9.41
C TYR A 177 21.39 -8.21 -9.95
N VAL A 178 21.99 -8.40 -11.14
CA VAL A 178 22.10 -9.72 -11.77
C VAL A 178 23.02 -10.64 -10.95
N GLU A 179 24.15 -10.12 -10.46
CA GLU A 179 25.10 -10.89 -9.63
C GLU A 179 24.46 -11.39 -8.33
N ALA A 180 23.63 -10.56 -7.67
CA ALA A 180 23.05 -10.86 -6.36
C ALA A 180 21.72 -11.62 -6.42
N TYR A 181 20.91 -11.38 -7.45
CA TYR A 181 19.51 -11.85 -7.51
C TYR A 181 19.14 -12.52 -8.83
N GLY A 182 20.05 -12.59 -9.82
CA GLY A 182 19.76 -13.22 -11.11
C GLY A 182 19.37 -14.68 -10.96
N THR A 183 18.46 -15.13 -11.80
CA THR A 183 17.99 -16.52 -11.86
C THR A 183 18.68 -17.28 -13.00
N ASP A 184 18.68 -18.62 -12.94
CA ASP A 184 19.38 -19.49 -13.92
C ASP A 184 18.88 -19.31 -15.36
N ASP A 185 17.64 -18.83 -15.54
CA ASP A 185 17.06 -18.50 -16.85
C ASP A 185 17.46 -17.11 -17.39
N GLY A 186 18.38 -16.43 -16.72
CA GLY A 186 18.89 -15.10 -17.11
C GLY A 186 17.95 -13.94 -16.83
N ARG A 187 16.93 -14.17 -16.03
CA ARG A 187 15.98 -13.13 -15.59
C ARG A 187 16.33 -12.61 -14.18
N ILE A 188 15.61 -11.59 -13.74
CA ILE A 188 15.74 -11.07 -12.38
C ILE A 188 14.37 -11.02 -11.69
N PRO A 189 14.28 -11.37 -10.40
CA PRO A 189 13.09 -11.15 -9.60
C PRO A 189 13.02 -9.69 -9.15
N ALA A 190 11.82 -9.17 -8.95
CA ALA A 190 11.57 -7.94 -8.20
C ALA A 190 10.44 -8.20 -7.21
N THR A 191 10.69 -7.91 -5.95
CA THR A 191 9.71 -8.08 -4.88
C THR A 191 8.77 -6.90 -4.85
N PHE A 192 7.47 -7.20 -4.80
CA PHE A 192 6.41 -6.24 -4.51
C PHE A 192 5.62 -6.74 -3.30
N ASP A 193 5.38 -5.86 -2.36
CA ASP A 193 4.56 -6.10 -1.18
C ASP A 193 3.42 -5.09 -1.20
N LEU A 194 2.23 -5.51 -1.65
CA LEU A 194 1.06 -4.63 -1.67
C LEU A 194 0.34 -4.70 -0.33
N ILE A 195 0.20 -3.55 0.30
CA ILE A 195 -0.56 -3.42 1.53
C ILE A 195 -1.97 -2.94 1.18
N THR A 196 -2.96 -3.67 1.66
CA THR A 196 -4.37 -3.31 1.58
C THR A 196 -4.84 -2.81 2.94
N LEU A 197 -5.42 -1.62 2.96
CA LEU A 197 -6.03 -1.02 4.14
C LEU A 197 -7.54 -0.99 3.94
N THR A 198 -8.30 -1.45 4.92
CA THR A 198 -9.75 -1.33 4.94
C THR A 198 -10.24 -0.77 6.26
N GLY A 199 -11.31 0.00 6.20
CA GLY A 199 -12.00 0.54 7.36
C GLY A 199 -13.41 0.96 6.97
N TRP A 200 -14.28 1.13 7.94
CA TRP A 200 -15.68 1.47 7.72
C TRP A 200 -15.98 2.82 8.36
N ALA A 201 -16.81 3.63 7.73
CA ALA A 201 -17.37 4.78 8.41
C ALA A 201 -18.20 4.29 9.61
N PRO A 202 -18.03 4.86 10.82
CA PRO A 202 -18.74 4.40 12.00
C PRO A 202 -20.26 4.40 11.82
N ASP A 203 -20.90 3.32 12.28
CA ASP A 203 -22.36 3.16 12.32
C ASP A 203 -22.78 2.34 13.53
N ASP A 204 -23.99 2.59 14.03
CA ASP A 204 -24.51 1.87 15.21
C ASP A 204 -24.80 0.39 14.97
N SER A 205 -24.98 -0.03 13.71
CA SER A 205 -25.17 -1.43 13.32
C SER A 205 -23.91 -2.28 13.41
N GLN A 206 -22.73 -1.64 13.51
CA GLN A 206 -21.44 -2.35 13.54
C GLN A 206 -21.19 -3.03 14.88
N GLN A 207 -20.47 -4.16 14.81
CA GLN A 207 -20.08 -4.87 16.03
C GLN A 207 -19.20 -3.99 16.92
N LYS A 208 -19.62 -3.83 18.17
CA LYS A 208 -18.84 -3.12 19.19
C LYS A 208 -18.08 -4.15 20.03
N PRO A 209 -16.82 -3.85 20.43
CA PRO A 209 -16.07 -4.70 21.34
C PRO A 209 -16.89 -4.93 22.63
N LEU A 210 -16.97 -6.17 23.06
CA LEU A 210 -17.58 -6.50 24.33
C LEU A 210 -16.73 -5.94 25.48
N ARG A 211 -17.36 -5.51 26.56
CA ARG A 211 -16.65 -5.06 27.76
C ARG A 211 -15.80 -6.20 28.34
N PRO A 212 -14.58 -5.94 28.84
CA PRO A 212 -13.79 -6.93 29.55
C PRO A 212 -14.63 -7.60 30.66
N GLY A 213 -14.62 -8.94 30.72
CA GLY A 213 -15.40 -9.70 31.68
C GLY A 213 -16.87 -9.98 31.29
N SER A 214 -17.34 -9.56 30.12
CA SER A 214 -18.71 -9.82 29.62
C SER A 214 -18.84 -11.15 28.86
N ALA A 215 -17.80 -12.01 28.84
CA ALA A 215 -17.87 -13.31 28.20
C ALA A 215 -18.98 -14.19 28.85
N ALA A 216 -20.02 -14.49 28.07
CA ALA A 216 -21.15 -15.29 28.52
C ALA A 216 -20.92 -16.81 28.43
N GLN A 217 -19.90 -17.23 27.66
CA GLN A 217 -19.52 -18.63 27.43
C GLN A 217 -18.01 -18.81 27.57
N ARG A 218 -17.60 -19.99 28.05
CA ARG A 218 -16.19 -20.38 28.00
C ARG A 218 -15.75 -20.60 26.55
N LEU A 219 -14.51 -20.23 26.24
CA LEU A 219 -13.93 -20.39 24.88
C LEU A 219 -13.99 -21.86 24.45
N ALA A 220 -13.70 -22.79 25.34
CA ALA A 220 -13.74 -24.23 25.06
C ALA A 220 -15.14 -24.69 24.64
N ASP A 221 -16.20 -24.21 25.35
CA ASP A 221 -17.58 -24.54 25.02
C ASP A 221 -17.99 -23.95 23.66
N ALA A 222 -17.56 -22.70 23.36
CA ALA A 222 -17.87 -22.03 22.12
C ALA A 222 -17.17 -22.70 20.89
N LEU A 223 -16.01 -23.32 21.11
CA LEU A 223 -15.22 -24.00 20.08
C LEU A 223 -15.45 -25.51 20.05
N ASN A 224 -16.32 -26.06 20.91
CA ASN A 224 -16.49 -27.50 21.13
C ASN A 224 -15.14 -28.23 21.38
N ALA A 225 -14.20 -27.56 22.06
CA ALA A 225 -12.87 -28.07 22.33
C ALA A 225 -12.77 -28.58 23.79
N ARG A 226 -11.97 -29.63 24.01
CA ARG A 226 -11.65 -30.06 25.38
C ARG A 226 -10.54 -29.20 25.97
N GLU A 227 -10.77 -28.65 27.16
CA GLU A 227 -9.71 -28.01 27.94
C GLU A 227 -8.71 -29.09 28.42
N MET A 228 -7.43 -28.90 28.12
CA MET A 228 -6.37 -29.71 28.72
C MET A 228 -5.68 -28.88 29.81
N PRO A 229 -5.58 -29.37 31.06
CA PRO A 229 -4.77 -28.69 32.05
C PRO A 229 -3.30 -28.70 31.65
N LEU A 230 -2.65 -27.54 31.83
CA LEU A 230 -1.18 -27.48 31.70
C LEU A 230 -0.57 -28.44 32.72
N LYS A 231 0.35 -29.29 32.27
CA LYS A 231 1.17 -30.08 33.20
C LYS A 231 2.20 -29.14 33.82
N ASP A 232 2.23 -29.11 35.14
CA ASP A 232 3.28 -28.44 35.93
C ASP A 232 4.66 -29.03 35.63
#